data_c4747bc544b2edd451a7ec34d23b363a
#
_entry.id   c4747bc544b2edd451a7ec34d23b363a
#
_cell.length_a   1.000
_cell.length_b   1.000
_cell.length_c   1.000
_cell.angle_alpha   90.00
_cell.angle_beta   90.00
_cell.angle_gamma   90.00
#
_symmetry.space_group_name_H-M   'P 1'
#
loop_
_entity.id
_entity.type
_entity.pdbx_description
1 polymer ?
#
loop_
_entity_poly.entity_id
_entity_poly.type
_entity_poly.pdbx_seq_one_letter_code
_entity_poly.pdbx_strand_id
1 'polypeptide(L)'
;MVEDQVKKYILFITTIVILFVFVSGIFLGRSLSKLELERFSEFIKKNELDTESYLVEQELLTFEKNNCEFAQERISALSNELVSIGKQLTDPDAKAQLTPENFQFLKVRYHLMQIRTYILFKKLTDSCNIEPNIVLYYFGFNDTDSAKQGPILDDIVESFDAKVFAIEFNYSNDLQFLESYYNITSTPTTVINYKIINRGLADFDIIENQLS
;
A
#
# COMPACT_ATOMS: atom_id res chain seq x y z
N MET A 1 -12.98 -6.63 71.05
CA MET A 1 -11.53 -6.40 70.89
C MET A 1 -10.89 -7.24 69.78
N VAL A 2 -11.17 -8.56 69.70
CA VAL A 2 -10.61 -9.43 68.63
C VAL A 2 -11.20 -9.09 67.24
N GLU A 3 -12.48 -8.77 67.13
CA GLU A 3 -13.18 -8.48 65.88
C GLU A 3 -12.69 -7.17 65.21
N ASP A 4 -12.29 -6.18 66.00
CA ASP A 4 -11.74 -4.92 65.48
C ASP A 4 -10.31 -5.07 64.96
N GLN A 5 -9.53 -5.97 65.49
CA GLN A 5 -8.19 -6.28 65.00
C GLN A 5 -8.27 -7.03 63.67
N VAL A 6 -9.21 -7.97 63.53
CA VAL A 6 -9.42 -8.72 62.28
C VAL A 6 -9.87 -7.78 61.12
N LYS A 7 -10.80 -6.85 61.41
CA LYS A 7 -11.23 -5.85 60.40
C LYS A 7 -10.07 -4.95 59.95
N LYS A 8 -9.23 -4.48 60.85
CA LYS A 8 -8.04 -3.68 60.54
C LYS A 8 -7.02 -4.46 59.68
N TYR A 9 -6.82 -5.74 59.97
CA TYR A 9 -5.91 -6.60 59.24
C TYR A 9 -6.42 -6.89 57.82
N ILE A 10 -7.71 -7.15 57.65
CA ILE A 10 -8.34 -7.34 56.32
C ILE A 10 -8.22 -6.04 55.49
N LEU A 11 -8.48 -4.90 56.11
CA LEU A 11 -8.40 -3.58 55.44
C LEU A 11 -6.97 -3.27 54.99
N PHE A 12 -5.98 -3.65 55.79
CA PHE A 12 -4.56 -3.47 55.44
C PHE A 12 -4.14 -4.38 54.28
N ILE A 13 -4.54 -5.65 54.28
CA ILE A 13 -4.24 -6.60 53.19
C ILE A 13 -4.91 -6.14 51.87
N THR A 14 -6.19 -5.75 51.90
CA THR A 14 -6.88 -5.27 50.72
C THR A 14 -6.23 -4.03 50.14
N THR A 15 -5.76 -3.11 50.98
CA THR A 15 -5.04 -1.91 50.49
C THR A 15 -3.72 -2.29 49.80
N ILE A 16 -2.96 -3.24 50.37
CA ILE A 16 -1.71 -3.73 49.74
C ILE A 16 -1.99 -4.39 48.40
N VAL A 17 -3.02 -5.21 48.28
CA VAL A 17 -3.38 -5.87 47.03
C VAL A 17 -3.78 -4.85 45.96
N ILE A 18 -4.59 -3.86 46.31
CA ILE A 18 -4.98 -2.79 45.40
C ILE A 18 -3.75 -1.99 44.89
N LEU A 19 -2.85 -1.68 45.83
CA LEU A 19 -1.61 -0.93 45.47
C LEU A 19 -0.72 -1.77 44.55
N PHE A 20 -0.60 -3.06 44.79
CA PHE A 20 0.17 -3.98 43.96
C PHE A 20 -0.40 -4.08 42.54
N VAL A 21 -1.72 -4.25 42.41
CA VAL A 21 -2.40 -4.29 41.11
C VAL A 21 -2.21 -2.96 40.34
N PHE A 22 -2.32 -1.84 41.05
CA PHE A 22 -2.14 -0.51 40.45
C PHE A 22 -0.71 -0.27 39.93
N VAL A 23 0.30 -0.63 40.73
CA VAL A 23 1.72 -0.52 40.33
C VAL A 23 2.04 -1.46 39.19
N SER A 24 1.53 -2.70 39.22
CA SER A 24 1.70 -3.66 38.13
C SER A 24 1.05 -3.17 36.82
N GLY A 25 -0.14 -2.57 36.91
CA GLY A 25 -0.83 -1.97 35.76
C GLY A 25 -0.05 -0.81 35.13
N ILE A 26 0.54 0.07 35.94
CA ILE A 26 1.40 1.16 35.45
C ILE A 26 2.65 0.62 34.77
N PHE A 27 3.27 -0.41 35.34
CA PHE A 27 4.49 -1.01 34.79
C PHE A 27 4.22 -1.70 33.45
N LEU A 28 3.15 -2.47 33.33
CA LEU A 28 2.71 -3.11 32.09
C LEU A 28 2.33 -2.06 31.02
N GLY A 29 1.58 -1.04 31.41
CA GLY A 29 1.19 0.04 30.49
C GLY A 29 2.39 0.79 29.92
N ARG A 30 3.40 1.09 30.74
CA ARG A 30 4.64 1.74 30.29
C ARG A 30 5.51 0.82 29.42
N SER A 31 5.53 -0.47 29.69
CA SER A 31 6.32 -1.42 28.91
C SER A 31 5.72 -1.61 27.51
N LEU A 32 4.40 -1.72 27.40
CA LEU A 32 3.68 -1.82 26.13
C LEU A 32 3.84 -0.54 25.30
N SER A 33 3.68 0.62 25.92
CA SER A 33 3.85 1.92 25.25
C SER A 33 5.25 2.14 24.68
N LYS A 34 6.31 1.67 25.36
CA LYS A 34 7.69 1.76 24.83
C LYS A 34 7.89 0.87 23.61
N LEU A 35 7.37 -0.35 23.62
CA LEU A 35 7.48 -1.29 22.49
C LEU A 35 6.75 -0.75 21.23
N GLU A 36 5.59 -0.14 21.41
CA GLU A 36 4.87 0.50 20.30
C GLU A 36 5.61 1.71 19.75
N LEU A 37 6.19 2.54 20.63
CA LEU A 37 6.94 3.73 20.22
C LEU A 37 8.23 3.37 19.47
N GLU A 38 8.93 2.32 19.89
CA GLU A 38 10.14 1.82 19.21
C GLU A 38 9.80 1.27 17.83
N ARG A 39 8.76 0.44 17.71
CA ARG A 39 8.29 -0.09 16.42
C ARG A 39 7.85 1.03 15.48
N PHE A 40 7.15 2.02 15.99
CA PHE A 40 6.71 3.18 15.21
C PHE A 40 7.90 4.04 14.75
N SER A 41 8.90 4.23 15.62
CA SER A 41 10.14 4.96 15.28
C SER A 41 10.96 4.22 14.21
N GLU A 42 11.13 2.91 14.31
CA GLU A 42 11.81 2.09 13.29
C GLU A 42 11.07 2.15 11.96
N PHE A 43 9.76 2.11 12.01
CA PHE A 43 8.90 2.18 10.85
C PHE A 43 9.00 3.54 10.11
N ILE A 44 9.00 4.66 10.86
CA ILE A 44 9.20 6.01 10.28
C ILE A 44 10.58 6.11 9.65
N LYS A 45 11.64 5.68 10.35
CA LYS A 45 13.02 5.70 9.84
C LYS A 45 13.17 4.87 8.56
N LYS A 46 12.53 3.69 8.52
CA LYS A 46 12.56 2.85 7.33
C LYS A 46 11.88 3.53 6.14
N ASN A 47 10.74 4.18 6.36
CA ASN A 47 10.04 4.92 5.32
C ASN A 47 10.83 6.13 4.81
N GLU A 48 11.49 6.85 5.70
CA GLU A 48 12.35 7.98 5.33
C GLU A 48 13.49 7.50 4.44
N LEU A 49 14.20 6.44 4.84
CA LEU A 49 15.26 5.82 4.04
C LEU A 49 14.75 5.27 2.69
N ASP A 50 13.60 4.62 2.67
CA ASP A 50 12.99 4.13 1.44
C ASP A 50 12.66 5.29 0.48
N THR A 51 12.24 6.44 1.02
CA THR A 51 11.94 7.65 0.23
C THR A 51 13.21 8.28 -0.31
N GLU A 52 14.25 8.47 0.51
CA GLU A 52 15.54 8.99 0.10
C GLU A 52 16.21 8.09 -0.94
N SER A 53 16.20 6.77 -0.72
CA SER A 53 16.71 5.80 -1.67
C SER A 53 16.02 5.90 -3.02
N TYR A 54 14.69 6.09 -3.01
CA TYR A 54 13.93 6.28 -4.24
C TYR A 54 14.30 7.57 -4.99
N LEU A 55 14.51 8.68 -4.28
CA LEU A 55 14.92 9.94 -4.90
C LEU A 55 16.30 9.82 -5.57
N VAL A 56 17.25 9.21 -4.89
CA VAL A 56 18.60 8.93 -5.43
C VAL A 56 18.52 8.00 -6.65
N GLU A 57 17.67 6.97 -6.59
CA GLU A 57 17.42 6.08 -7.71
C GLU A 57 16.83 6.82 -8.92
N GLN A 58 15.89 7.74 -8.69
CA GLN A 58 15.33 8.57 -9.76
C GLN A 58 16.38 9.50 -10.42
N GLU A 59 17.29 10.05 -9.61
CA GLU A 59 18.44 10.81 -10.12
C GLU A 59 19.34 9.93 -10.99
N LEU A 60 19.69 8.74 -10.53
CA LEU A 60 20.51 7.79 -11.29
C LEU A 60 19.87 7.45 -12.65
N LEU A 61 18.58 7.13 -12.66
CA LEU A 61 17.81 6.83 -13.87
C LEU A 61 17.69 8.03 -14.83
N THR A 62 17.88 9.25 -14.32
CA THR A 62 17.85 10.47 -15.14
C THR A 62 19.21 10.78 -15.74
N PHE A 63 20.29 10.40 -15.04
CA PHE A 63 21.68 10.68 -15.44
C PHE A 63 22.16 9.80 -16.59
N GLU A 64 21.76 8.53 -16.61
CA GLU A 64 22.16 7.56 -17.65
C GLU A 64 20.97 7.21 -18.56
N LYS A 65 20.92 7.84 -19.73
CA LYS A 65 19.86 7.63 -20.72
C LYS A 65 19.73 6.19 -21.28
N ASN A 66 20.67 5.29 -21.01
CA ASN A 66 20.72 3.94 -21.58
C ASN A 66 20.83 2.80 -20.55
N ASN A 67 20.42 3.02 -19.31
CA ASN A 67 20.53 2.00 -18.28
C ASN A 67 19.30 1.08 -18.23
N CYS A 68 18.98 0.47 -19.38
CA CYS A 68 17.79 -0.37 -19.56
C CYS A 68 17.85 -1.65 -18.71
N GLU A 69 19.03 -2.23 -18.56
CA GLU A 69 19.25 -3.43 -17.73
C GLU A 69 18.95 -3.15 -16.26
N PHE A 70 19.49 -2.05 -15.71
CA PHE A 70 19.22 -1.63 -14.34
C PHE A 70 17.73 -1.34 -14.11
N ALA A 71 17.06 -0.69 -15.06
CA ALA A 71 15.64 -0.39 -14.94
C ALA A 71 14.78 -1.67 -14.97
N GLN A 72 15.16 -2.69 -15.77
CA GLN A 72 14.49 -3.99 -15.78
C GLN A 72 14.70 -4.77 -14.48
N GLU A 73 15.93 -4.78 -13.94
CA GLU A 73 16.20 -5.35 -12.61
C GLU A 73 15.35 -4.69 -11.52
N ARG A 74 15.25 -3.38 -11.59
CA ARG A 74 14.47 -2.62 -10.60
C ARG A 74 12.97 -2.90 -10.68
N ILE A 75 12.40 -3.02 -11.88
CA ILE A 75 11.02 -3.45 -12.08
C ILE A 75 10.78 -4.84 -11.47
N SER A 76 11.69 -5.77 -11.68
CA SER A 76 11.59 -7.11 -11.10
C SER A 76 11.58 -7.08 -9.57
N ALA A 77 12.48 -6.29 -8.97
CA ALA A 77 12.52 -6.11 -7.51
C ALA A 77 11.22 -5.49 -6.96
N LEU A 78 10.73 -4.42 -7.59
CA LEU A 78 9.46 -3.77 -7.21
C LEU A 78 8.27 -4.70 -7.38
N SER A 79 8.23 -5.51 -8.43
CA SER A 79 7.17 -6.49 -8.66
C SER A 79 7.13 -7.55 -7.55
N ASN A 80 8.28 -8.04 -7.11
CA ASN A 80 8.36 -9.00 -6.00
C ASN A 80 7.87 -8.37 -4.68
N GLU A 81 8.23 -7.12 -4.41
CA GLU A 81 7.77 -6.40 -3.23
C GLU A 81 6.25 -6.13 -3.29
N LEU A 82 5.70 -5.76 -4.45
CA LEU A 82 4.26 -5.60 -4.66
C LEU A 82 3.50 -6.90 -4.38
N VAL A 83 3.99 -8.05 -4.85
CA VAL A 83 3.39 -9.37 -4.55
C VAL A 83 3.40 -9.63 -3.04
N SER A 84 4.50 -9.33 -2.35
CA SER A 84 4.62 -9.53 -0.91
C SER A 84 3.63 -8.67 -0.11
N ILE A 85 3.53 -7.37 -0.43
CA ILE A 85 2.60 -6.46 0.23
C ILE A 85 1.15 -6.80 -0.13
N GLY A 86 0.88 -7.12 -1.39
CA GLY A 86 -0.44 -7.53 -1.86
C GLY A 86 -0.97 -8.74 -1.09
N LYS A 87 -0.14 -9.75 -0.82
CA LYS A 87 -0.49 -10.89 0.02
C LYS A 87 -0.85 -10.48 1.44
N GLN A 88 -0.10 -9.56 2.07
CA GLN A 88 -0.40 -9.08 3.42
C GLN A 88 -1.74 -8.32 3.48
N LEU A 89 -2.12 -7.63 2.41
CA LEU A 89 -3.37 -6.89 2.34
C LEU A 89 -4.60 -7.76 2.05
N THR A 90 -4.41 -8.90 1.37
CA THR A 90 -5.50 -9.79 0.91
C THR A 90 -5.67 -11.03 1.78
N ASP A 91 -4.61 -11.52 2.43
CA ASP A 91 -4.66 -12.66 3.32
C ASP A 91 -5.44 -12.30 4.61
N PRO A 92 -6.55 -13.00 4.93
CA PRO A 92 -7.36 -12.71 6.11
C PRO A 92 -6.57 -12.82 7.42
N ASP A 93 -5.66 -13.78 7.54
CA ASP A 93 -4.88 -14.02 8.75
C ASP A 93 -3.81 -12.93 8.94
N ALA A 94 -3.14 -12.52 7.88
CA ALA A 94 -2.19 -11.41 7.91
C ALA A 94 -2.91 -10.08 8.20
N LYS A 95 -4.06 -9.85 7.57
CA LYS A 95 -4.87 -8.65 7.78
C LYS A 95 -5.39 -8.55 9.22
N ALA A 96 -5.78 -9.67 9.84
CA ALA A 96 -6.26 -9.70 11.22
C ALA A 96 -5.17 -9.30 12.25
N GLN A 97 -3.89 -9.36 11.87
CA GLN A 97 -2.75 -8.97 12.71
C GLN A 97 -2.41 -7.47 12.58
N LEU A 98 -3.01 -6.76 11.63
CA LEU A 98 -2.77 -5.34 11.41
C LEU A 98 -3.79 -4.49 12.18
N THR A 99 -3.32 -3.43 12.82
CA THR A 99 -4.23 -2.38 13.30
C THR A 99 -4.86 -1.66 12.09
N PRO A 100 -6.03 -1.00 12.24
CA PRO A 100 -6.63 -0.21 11.16
C PRO A 100 -5.66 0.81 10.55
N GLU A 101 -4.87 1.49 11.37
CA GLU A 101 -3.88 2.48 10.96
C GLU A 101 -2.75 1.84 10.14
N ASN A 102 -2.22 0.72 10.60
CA ASN A 102 -1.17 -0.02 9.89
C ASN A 102 -1.68 -0.58 8.56
N PHE A 103 -2.93 -1.05 8.51
CA PHE A 103 -3.55 -1.51 7.28
C PHE A 103 -3.69 -0.36 6.27
N GLN A 104 -4.22 0.78 6.71
CA GLN A 104 -4.36 1.96 5.86
C GLN A 104 -3.01 2.43 5.31
N PHE A 105 -2.01 2.52 6.17
CA PHE A 105 -0.66 2.88 5.77
C PHE A 105 -0.07 1.91 4.74
N LEU A 106 -0.17 0.60 5.00
CA LEU A 106 0.34 -0.43 4.09
C LEU A 106 -0.35 -0.38 2.72
N LYS A 107 -1.64 -0.05 2.71
CA LYS A 107 -2.41 0.11 1.48
C LYS A 107 -2.00 1.35 0.67
N VAL A 108 -1.77 2.50 1.33
CA VAL A 108 -1.20 3.70 0.67
C VAL A 108 0.17 3.37 0.09
N ARG A 109 1.05 2.72 0.87
CA ARG A 109 2.37 2.29 0.40
C ARG A 109 2.27 1.38 -0.83
N TYR A 110 1.36 0.43 -0.82
CA TYR A 110 1.11 -0.48 -1.94
C TYR A 110 0.72 0.29 -3.21
N HIS A 111 -0.21 1.24 -3.11
CA HIS A 111 -0.59 2.07 -4.25
C HIS A 111 0.56 2.96 -4.74
N LEU A 112 1.32 3.58 -3.83
CA LEU A 112 2.50 4.36 -4.22
C LEU A 112 3.54 3.51 -4.96
N MET A 113 3.76 2.26 -4.53
CA MET A 113 4.66 1.34 -5.24
C MET A 113 4.13 0.96 -6.63
N GLN A 114 2.83 0.72 -6.77
CA GLN A 114 2.22 0.51 -8.10
C GLN A 114 2.47 1.72 -9.00
N ILE A 115 2.24 2.94 -8.50
CA ILE A 115 2.49 4.19 -9.25
C ILE A 115 3.97 4.32 -9.63
N ARG A 116 4.89 4.03 -8.71
CA ARG A 116 6.34 4.04 -9.01
C ARG A 116 6.69 3.08 -10.14
N THR A 117 6.20 1.86 -10.05
CA THR A 117 6.43 0.84 -11.08
C THR A 117 5.83 1.26 -12.42
N TYR A 118 4.62 1.81 -12.43
CA TYR A 118 3.97 2.37 -13.61
C TYR A 118 4.81 3.49 -14.26
N ILE A 119 5.33 4.42 -13.48
CA ILE A 119 6.20 5.51 -13.98
C ILE A 119 7.53 4.97 -14.50
N LEU A 120 8.09 3.94 -13.87
CA LEU A 120 9.33 3.31 -14.30
C LEU A 120 9.15 2.58 -15.64
N PHE A 121 8.03 1.90 -15.85
CA PHE A 121 7.68 1.34 -17.17
C PHE A 121 7.59 2.41 -18.24
N LYS A 122 7.01 3.59 -17.94
CA LYS A 122 6.98 4.71 -18.89
C LYS A 122 8.39 5.17 -19.28
N LYS A 123 9.29 5.29 -18.31
CA LYS A 123 10.69 5.64 -18.57
C LYS A 123 11.39 4.61 -19.46
N LEU A 124 11.12 3.31 -19.25
CA LEU A 124 11.65 2.25 -20.10
C LEU A 124 11.12 2.32 -21.52
N THR A 125 9.82 2.55 -21.69
CA THR A 125 9.22 2.77 -23.02
C THR A 125 9.89 3.95 -23.73
N ASP A 126 10.05 5.08 -23.04
CA ASP A 126 10.61 6.29 -23.65
C ASP A 126 12.13 6.20 -23.92
N SER A 127 12.88 5.38 -23.17
CA SER A 127 14.36 5.34 -23.21
C SER A 127 14.94 4.08 -23.82
N CYS A 128 14.23 2.94 -23.76
CA CYS A 128 14.75 1.61 -24.09
C CYS A 128 14.05 0.95 -25.29
N ASN A 129 13.15 1.64 -25.92
CA ASN A 129 12.36 1.13 -27.06
C ASN A 129 11.64 -0.20 -26.74
N ILE A 130 11.14 -0.31 -25.50
CA ILE A 130 10.33 -1.42 -25.01
C ILE A 130 8.88 -0.91 -24.95
N GLU A 131 7.97 -1.62 -25.60
CA GLU A 131 6.55 -1.23 -25.64
C GLU A 131 5.69 -2.28 -24.90
N PRO A 132 5.71 -2.29 -23.55
CA PRO A 132 4.84 -3.18 -22.78
C PRO A 132 3.40 -2.69 -22.85
N ASN A 133 2.45 -3.62 -22.83
CA ASN A 133 1.04 -3.31 -22.64
C ASN A 133 0.79 -2.88 -21.20
N ILE A 134 0.46 -1.64 -20.98
CA ILE A 134 0.29 -1.07 -19.64
C ILE A 134 -1.14 -0.55 -19.46
N VAL A 135 -1.76 -0.94 -18.37
CA VAL A 135 -3.08 -0.46 -17.95
C VAL A 135 -2.99 0.11 -16.54
N LEU A 136 -3.29 1.39 -16.39
CA LEU A 136 -3.55 1.99 -15.09
C LEU A 136 -5.06 1.98 -14.86
N TYR A 137 -5.50 1.34 -13.79
CA TYR A 137 -6.90 1.13 -13.48
C TYR A 137 -7.29 1.82 -12.16
N TYR A 138 -8.22 2.77 -12.24
CA TYR A 138 -8.83 3.38 -11.08
C TYR A 138 -10.17 2.75 -10.76
N PHE A 139 -10.30 2.21 -9.56
CA PHE A 139 -11.50 1.54 -9.09
C PHE A 139 -12.10 2.19 -7.84
N GLY A 140 -13.42 2.06 -7.68
CA GLY A 140 -14.12 2.41 -6.45
C GLY A 140 -14.39 1.16 -5.61
N PHE A 141 -14.18 1.24 -4.30
CA PHE A 141 -14.34 0.09 -3.39
C PHE A 141 -15.76 -0.51 -3.39
N ASN A 142 -16.80 0.33 -3.49
CA ASN A 142 -18.21 -0.09 -3.51
C ASN A 142 -18.88 0.15 -4.87
N ASP A 143 -18.09 0.18 -5.94
CA ASP A 143 -18.57 0.43 -7.29
C ASP A 143 -18.76 -0.89 -8.05
N THR A 144 -20.01 -1.16 -8.45
CA THR A 144 -20.38 -2.38 -9.17
C THR A 144 -19.74 -2.51 -10.55
N ASP A 145 -19.50 -1.39 -11.24
CA ASP A 145 -18.86 -1.42 -12.54
C ASP A 145 -17.34 -1.60 -12.40
N SER A 146 -16.73 -1.08 -11.35
CA SER A 146 -15.36 -1.45 -10.97
C SER A 146 -15.22 -2.95 -10.68
N ALA A 147 -16.19 -3.55 -9.99
CA ALA A 147 -16.17 -4.99 -9.72
C ALA A 147 -16.29 -5.85 -10.99
N LYS A 148 -16.98 -5.37 -12.03
CA LYS A 148 -17.04 -6.04 -13.35
C LYS A 148 -15.77 -5.82 -14.17
N GLN A 149 -15.14 -4.65 -14.04
CA GLN A 149 -13.93 -4.32 -14.79
C GLN A 149 -12.73 -5.20 -14.39
N GLY A 150 -12.64 -5.59 -13.13
CA GLY A 150 -11.53 -6.42 -12.64
C GLY A 150 -11.33 -7.71 -13.46
N PRO A 151 -12.33 -8.62 -13.55
CA PRO A 151 -12.23 -9.82 -14.36
C PRO A 151 -11.88 -9.58 -15.83
N ILE A 152 -12.40 -8.53 -16.45
CA ILE A 152 -12.05 -8.16 -17.83
C ILE A 152 -10.54 -7.83 -17.93
N LEU A 153 -10.00 -7.13 -16.93
CA LEU A 153 -8.57 -6.82 -16.90
C LEU A 153 -7.71 -8.06 -16.61
N ASP A 154 -8.21 -9.04 -15.84
CA ASP A 154 -7.53 -10.32 -15.65
C ASP A 154 -7.41 -11.08 -16.97
N ASP A 155 -8.49 -11.13 -17.77
CA ASP A 155 -8.49 -11.74 -19.11
C ASP A 155 -7.52 -11.00 -20.06
N ILE A 156 -7.41 -9.68 -19.96
CA ILE A 156 -6.45 -8.86 -20.73
C ILE A 156 -5.00 -9.17 -20.31
N VAL A 157 -4.73 -9.35 -19.02
CA VAL A 157 -3.39 -9.75 -18.53
C VAL A 157 -2.98 -11.10 -19.12
N GLU A 158 -3.89 -12.07 -19.11
CA GLU A 158 -3.62 -13.41 -19.64
C GLU A 158 -3.40 -13.43 -21.16
N SER A 159 -4.18 -12.63 -21.89
CA SER A 159 -4.16 -12.64 -23.37
C SER A 159 -3.02 -11.81 -23.97
N PHE A 160 -2.61 -10.71 -23.33
CA PHE A 160 -1.68 -9.73 -23.90
C PHE A 160 -0.41 -9.50 -23.08
N ASP A 161 -0.16 -10.29 -22.03
CA ASP A 161 0.91 -10.04 -21.03
C ASP A 161 0.89 -8.59 -20.51
N ALA A 162 -0.29 -8.01 -20.41
CA ALA A 162 -0.46 -6.64 -19.96
C ALA A 162 -0.10 -6.49 -18.48
N LYS A 163 0.44 -5.33 -18.12
CA LYS A 163 0.75 -5.00 -16.72
C LYS A 163 -0.33 -4.04 -16.21
N VAL A 164 -1.16 -4.52 -15.30
CA VAL A 164 -2.26 -3.75 -14.70
C VAL A 164 -1.84 -3.18 -13.35
N PHE A 165 -2.01 -1.88 -13.19
CA PHE A 165 -1.78 -1.14 -11.94
C PHE A 165 -3.12 -0.63 -11.41
N ALA A 166 -3.65 -1.29 -10.38
CA ALA A 166 -4.97 -0.98 -9.82
C ALA A 166 -4.87 -0.06 -8.61
N ILE A 167 -5.41 1.15 -8.73
CA ILE A 167 -5.40 2.18 -7.70
C ILE A 167 -6.82 2.47 -7.23
N GLU A 168 -7.05 2.49 -5.93
CA GLU A 168 -8.34 2.92 -5.40
C GLU A 168 -8.48 4.44 -5.51
N PHE A 169 -9.53 4.88 -6.20
CA PHE A 169 -9.80 6.29 -6.44
C PHE A 169 -10.10 7.04 -5.14
N ASN A 170 -9.50 8.20 -4.97
CA ASN A 170 -9.68 9.08 -3.82
C ASN A 170 -9.40 8.42 -2.45
N TYR A 171 -8.49 7.42 -2.44
CA TYR A 171 -8.15 6.69 -1.21
C TYR A 171 -7.32 7.52 -0.23
N SER A 172 -6.36 8.31 -0.72
CA SER A 172 -5.49 9.17 0.09
C SER A 172 -5.05 10.39 -0.70
N ASN A 173 -4.88 11.51 0.00
CA ASN A 173 -4.33 12.74 -0.60
C ASN A 173 -2.94 12.53 -1.21
N ASP A 174 -2.16 11.58 -0.68
CA ASP A 174 -0.83 11.25 -1.19
C ASP A 174 -0.84 10.64 -2.61
N LEU A 175 -2.01 10.17 -3.08
CA LEU A 175 -2.19 9.54 -4.38
C LEU A 175 -2.80 10.49 -5.43
N GLN A 176 -3.37 11.61 -5.02
CA GLN A 176 -4.16 12.52 -5.86
C GLN A 176 -3.36 13.19 -7.00
N PHE A 177 -2.04 13.23 -6.89
CA PHE A 177 -1.20 13.83 -7.94
C PHE A 177 -1.37 13.11 -9.30
N LEU A 178 -1.50 11.77 -9.30
CA LEU A 178 -1.67 11.00 -10.51
C LEU A 178 -3.13 11.05 -11.01
N GLU A 179 -4.09 11.09 -10.09
CA GLU A 179 -5.50 11.34 -10.41
C GLU A 179 -5.68 12.69 -11.10
N SER A 180 -5.03 13.73 -10.57
CA SER A 180 -5.02 15.07 -11.14
C SER A 180 -4.33 15.12 -12.50
N TYR A 181 -3.21 14.40 -12.65
CA TYR A 181 -2.47 14.34 -13.92
C TYR A 181 -3.32 13.79 -15.07
N TYR A 182 -4.09 12.72 -14.83
CA TYR A 182 -4.99 12.12 -15.82
C TYR A 182 -6.41 12.67 -15.79
N ASN A 183 -6.70 13.64 -14.93
CA ASN A 183 -8.04 14.18 -14.70
C ASN A 183 -9.07 13.05 -14.43
N ILE A 184 -8.74 12.16 -13.48
CA ILE A 184 -9.61 11.08 -13.06
C ILE A 184 -10.70 11.67 -12.17
N THR A 185 -11.97 11.49 -12.54
CA THR A 185 -13.13 12.08 -11.84
C THR A 185 -14.20 11.06 -11.49
N SER A 186 -14.08 9.84 -11.97
CA SER A 186 -15.06 8.76 -11.75
C SER A 186 -14.41 7.39 -11.86
N THR A 187 -15.09 6.37 -11.34
CA THR A 187 -14.71 4.96 -11.44
C THR A 187 -15.79 4.13 -12.16
N PRO A 188 -15.43 3.03 -12.81
CA PRO A 188 -14.06 2.68 -13.17
C PRO A 188 -13.48 3.64 -14.21
N THR A 189 -12.17 3.84 -14.18
CA THR A 189 -11.45 4.53 -15.25
C THR A 189 -10.17 3.76 -15.57
N THR A 190 -9.90 3.51 -16.85
CA THR A 190 -8.66 2.89 -17.31
C THR A 190 -7.85 3.85 -18.17
N VAL A 191 -6.53 3.86 -17.97
CA VAL A 191 -5.57 4.57 -18.81
C VAL A 191 -4.69 3.54 -19.50
N ILE A 192 -4.81 3.44 -20.82
CA ILE A 192 -4.09 2.46 -21.63
C ILE A 192 -2.87 3.12 -22.25
N ASN A 193 -1.72 2.46 -22.08
CA ASN A 193 -0.45 2.87 -22.66
C ASN A 193 -0.14 4.37 -22.49
N TYR A 194 -0.49 4.91 -21.30
CA TYR A 194 -0.26 6.31 -20.89
C TYR A 194 -1.05 7.38 -21.67
N LYS A 195 -1.90 7.01 -22.59
CA LYS A 195 -2.52 7.93 -23.58
C LYS A 195 -4.04 7.83 -23.64
N ILE A 196 -4.59 6.63 -23.72
CA ILE A 196 -6.02 6.43 -23.98
C ILE A 196 -6.75 6.28 -22.63
N ILE A 197 -7.76 7.11 -22.40
CA ILE A 197 -8.52 7.13 -21.15
C ILE A 197 -9.96 6.70 -21.43
N ASN A 198 -10.36 5.57 -20.85
CA ASN A 198 -11.75 5.13 -20.83
C ASN A 198 -12.37 5.45 -19.47
N ARG A 199 -13.47 6.18 -19.47
CA ARG A 199 -14.25 6.49 -18.27
C ARG A 199 -15.51 5.65 -18.26
N GLY A 200 -15.78 4.93 -17.18
CA GLY A 200 -16.79 3.90 -17.06
C GLY A 200 -16.29 2.53 -17.47
N LEU A 201 -17.15 1.53 -17.40
CA LEU A 201 -16.86 0.14 -17.76
C LEU A 201 -16.44 0.04 -19.23
N ALA A 202 -15.27 -0.51 -19.48
CA ALA A 202 -14.75 -0.80 -20.81
C ALA A 202 -14.73 -2.31 -21.03
N ASP A 203 -15.39 -2.77 -22.10
CA ASP A 203 -15.40 -4.19 -22.47
C ASP A 203 -14.03 -4.65 -22.99
N PHE A 204 -13.84 -5.97 -23.01
CA PHE A 204 -12.59 -6.61 -23.45
C PHE A 204 -12.15 -6.11 -24.84
N ASP A 205 -13.04 -6.13 -25.83
CA ASP A 205 -12.74 -5.73 -27.22
C ASP A 205 -12.28 -4.26 -27.33
N ILE A 206 -12.82 -3.39 -26.47
CA ILE A 206 -12.41 -1.97 -26.42
C ILE A 206 -10.94 -1.86 -25.96
N ILE A 207 -10.59 -2.58 -24.89
CA ILE A 207 -9.22 -2.53 -24.34
C ILE A 207 -8.25 -3.23 -25.28
N GLU A 208 -8.60 -4.40 -25.82
CA GLU A 208 -7.80 -5.12 -26.81
C GLU A 208 -7.38 -4.24 -27.98
N ASN A 209 -8.35 -3.56 -28.61
CA ASN A 209 -8.07 -2.66 -29.74
C ASN A 209 -7.18 -1.45 -29.41
N GLN A 210 -7.01 -1.14 -28.13
CA GLN A 210 -6.20 -0.02 -27.65
C GLN A 210 -4.78 -0.44 -27.24
N LEU A 211 -4.56 -1.74 -27.05
CA LEU A 211 -3.25 -2.33 -26.73
C LEU A 211 -2.44 -2.68 -27.98
N SER A 212 -3.09 -2.80 -29.12
CA SER A 212 -2.53 -3.25 -30.41
C SER A 212 -1.66 -2.19 -31.11
#